data_a671b8e035da8957b21e5a523616ae6b
#
_entry.id   a671b8e035da8957b21e5a523616ae6b
#
_cell.length_a   1.000
_cell.length_b   1.000
_cell.length_c   1.000
_cell.angle_alpha   90.00
_cell.angle_beta   90.00
_cell.angle_gamma   90.00
#
_symmetry.space_group_name_H-M   'P 1'
#
loop_
_entity.id
_entity.type
_entity.pdbx_description
1 polymer ?
#
loop_
_entity_poly.entity_id
_entity_poly.type
_entity_poly.pdbx_seq_one_letter_code
_entity_poly.pdbx_strand_id
1 'polypeptide(L)'
;AEGEELVKLKKIVLGANGSMNAKLVGRPAIEIAQEAGFEVPADTKLIIGEATSTDISEPLAHEKLFPLLSMYKAEDFDDAVDKADELVQGGGIGHTAGIYIDVVNNQEKLNEFEHRMKACRILVNTPSAQGGIGDIYNFKLSPSLTLGCGSWGNNSFSGQVGPLQLINIKLSLIHIWR
;
A
#
# COMPACT_ATOMS: atom_id res chain seq x y z
N ALA A 1 -12.50 -5.11 -14.77
CA ALA A 1 -13.36 -6.29 -14.61
C ALA A 1 -14.64 -5.88 -13.89
N GLU A 2 -15.76 -6.30 -14.41
CA GLU A 2 -17.09 -5.98 -13.90
C GLU A 2 -17.98 -7.25 -13.93
N GLY A 3 -19.14 -7.20 -13.29
CA GLY A 3 -20.13 -8.29 -13.36
C GLY A 3 -19.57 -9.67 -13.01
N GLU A 4 -19.75 -10.64 -13.90
CA GLU A 4 -19.30 -12.03 -13.68
C GLU A 4 -17.76 -12.17 -13.57
N GLU A 5 -17.00 -11.36 -14.29
CA GLU A 5 -15.54 -11.37 -14.22
C GLU A 5 -15.05 -10.92 -12.84
N LEU A 6 -15.68 -9.89 -12.27
CA LEU A 6 -15.38 -9.43 -10.92
C LEU A 6 -15.67 -10.51 -9.87
N VAL A 7 -16.78 -11.23 -10.02
CA VAL A 7 -17.14 -12.35 -9.13
C VAL A 7 -16.10 -13.47 -9.23
N LYS A 8 -15.63 -13.78 -10.44
CA LYS A 8 -14.57 -14.79 -10.67
C LYS A 8 -13.24 -14.36 -10.06
N LEU A 9 -12.85 -13.08 -10.23
CA LEU A 9 -11.64 -12.53 -9.61
C LEU A 9 -11.67 -12.63 -8.09
N LYS A 10 -12.76 -12.21 -7.46
CA LYS A 10 -12.89 -12.27 -5.99
C LYS A 10 -12.68 -13.68 -5.42
N LYS A 11 -13.03 -14.73 -6.16
CA LYS A 11 -12.86 -16.12 -5.73
C LYS A 11 -11.40 -16.57 -5.65
N ILE A 12 -10.50 -15.96 -6.43
CA ILE A 12 -9.09 -16.35 -6.51
C ILE A 12 -8.14 -15.45 -5.73
N VAL A 13 -8.59 -14.26 -5.32
CA VAL A 13 -7.75 -13.28 -4.59
C VAL A 13 -7.23 -13.86 -3.28
N LEU A 14 -8.09 -14.56 -2.55
CA LEU A 14 -7.74 -15.19 -1.29
C LEU A 14 -7.53 -16.70 -1.46
N GLY A 15 -6.56 -17.23 -0.72
CA GLY A 15 -6.37 -18.66 -0.59
C GLY A 15 -7.39 -19.30 0.39
N ALA A 16 -7.36 -20.60 0.51
CA ALA A 16 -8.28 -21.33 1.37
C ALA A 16 -8.19 -20.98 2.88
N ASN A 17 -7.09 -20.37 3.29
CA ASN A 17 -6.86 -19.88 4.65
C ASN A 17 -7.31 -18.44 4.90
N GLY A 18 -7.97 -17.81 3.91
CA GLY A 18 -8.40 -16.42 3.98
C GLY A 18 -7.28 -15.38 3.80
N SER A 19 -6.04 -15.79 3.60
CA SER A 19 -4.93 -14.88 3.27
C SER A 19 -4.81 -14.69 1.77
N MET A 20 -4.03 -13.70 1.34
CA MET A 20 -3.71 -13.49 -0.08
C MET A 20 -3.25 -14.79 -0.75
N ASN A 21 -3.74 -15.06 -1.95
CA ASN A 21 -3.37 -16.24 -2.72
C ASN A 21 -1.92 -16.16 -3.22
N ALA A 22 -1.02 -16.81 -2.52
CA ALA A 22 0.41 -16.80 -2.83
C ALA A 22 0.75 -17.33 -4.23
N LYS A 23 -0.13 -18.12 -4.85
CA LYS A 23 0.09 -18.65 -6.22
C LYS A 23 0.02 -17.57 -7.29
N LEU A 24 -0.60 -16.43 -6.99
CA LEU A 24 -0.76 -15.31 -7.92
C LEU A 24 0.37 -14.29 -7.83
N VAL A 25 1.18 -14.35 -6.76
CA VAL A 25 2.26 -13.38 -6.52
C VAL A 25 3.26 -13.39 -7.68
N GLY A 26 3.53 -12.21 -8.24
CA GLY A 26 4.47 -12.02 -9.35
C GLY A 26 4.00 -12.50 -10.73
N ARG A 27 2.77 -13.03 -10.85
CA ARG A 27 2.24 -13.43 -12.14
C ARG A 27 1.75 -12.22 -12.95
N PRO A 28 1.83 -12.26 -14.29
CA PRO A 28 1.27 -11.21 -15.15
C PRO A 28 -0.26 -11.23 -15.15
N ALA A 29 -0.86 -10.08 -15.50
CA ALA A 29 -2.32 -9.89 -15.47
C ALA A 29 -3.09 -10.93 -16.32
N ILE A 30 -2.51 -11.34 -17.44
CA ILE A 30 -3.14 -12.35 -18.32
C ILE A 30 -3.29 -13.71 -17.62
N GLU A 31 -2.30 -14.15 -16.86
CA GLU A 31 -2.37 -15.40 -16.11
C GLU A 31 -3.37 -15.33 -14.96
N ILE A 32 -3.51 -14.15 -14.33
CA ILE A 32 -4.52 -13.91 -13.29
C ILE A 32 -5.94 -13.99 -13.87
N ALA A 33 -6.16 -13.39 -15.05
CA ALA A 33 -7.45 -13.49 -15.73
C ALA A 33 -7.77 -14.94 -16.11
N GLN A 34 -6.81 -15.68 -16.64
CA GLN A 34 -6.96 -17.11 -16.99
C GLN A 34 -7.27 -17.96 -15.75
N GLU A 35 -6.58 -17.76 -14.65
CA GLU A 35 -6.84 -18.45 -13.38
C GLU A 35 -8.26 -18.15 -12.86
N ALA A 36 -8.74 -16.90 -13.06
CA ALA A 36 -10.11 -16.50 -12.74
C ALA A 36 -11.16 -17.04 -13.74
N GLY A 37 -10.73 -17.55 -14.90
CA GLY A 37 -11.61 -18.13 -15.91
C GLY A 37 -12.27 -17.11 -16.84
N PHE A 38 -11.52 -16.08 -17.24
CA PHE A 38 -11.87 -15.14 -18.31
C PHE A 38 -10.63 -14.71 -19.11
N GLU A 39 -10.87 -14.10 -20.27
CA GLU A 39 -9.80 -13.67 -21.17
C GLU A 39 -9.64 -12.16 -21.16
N VAL A 40 -8.42 -11.70 -21.34
CA VAL A 40 -8.06 -10.29 -21.51
C VAL A 40 -7.09 -10.15 -22.70
N PRO A 41 -6.96 -8.97 -23.31
CA PRO A 41 -5.95 -8.71 -24.34
C PRO A 41 -4.54 -9.12 -23.89
N ALA A 42 -3.75 -9.65 -24.81
CA ALA A 42 -2.40 -10.19 -24.52
C ALA A 42 -1.42 -9.14 -23.95
N ASP A 43 -1.67 -7.87 -24.21
CA ASP A 43 -0.88 -6.74 -23.74
C ASP A 43 -1.38 -6.14 -22.42
N THR A 44 -2.40 -6.74 -21.78
CA THR A 44 -2.95 -6.30 -20.50
C THR A 44 -1.87 -6.33 -19.42
N LYS A 45 -1.61 -5.18 -18.82
CA LYS A 45 -0.61 -5.04 -17.75
C LYS A 45 -1.21 -5.05 -16.35
N LEU A 46 -2.47 -4.69 -16.22
CA LEU A 46 -3.14 -4.49 -14.95
C LEU A 46 -4.63 -4.78 -15.09
N ILE A 47 -5.21 -5.42 -14.09
CA ILE A 47 -6.66 -5.58 -13.95
C ILE A 47 -7.12 -4.62 -12.84
N ILE A 48 -8.23 -3.94 -13.06
CA ILE A 48 -8.88 -3.10 -12.05
C ILE A 48 -10.24 -3.69 -11.74
N GLY A 49 -10.52 -3.94 -10.47
CA GLY A 49 -11.81 -4.40 -9.97
C GLY A 49 -12.46 -3.33 -9.11
N GLU A 50 -13.74 -3.00 -9.38
CA GLU A 50 -14.49 -2.09 -8.51
C GLU A 50 -14.91 -2.82 -7.24
N ALA A 51 -14.46 -2.30 -6.08
CA ALA A 51 -14.83 -2.78 -4.76
C ALA A 51 -15.87 -1.83 -4.13
N THR A 52 -16.84 -2.41 -3.44
CA THR A 52 -17.95 -1.68 -2.82
C THR A 52 -17.86 -1.62 -1.30
N SER A 53 -16.93 -2.37 -0.70
CA SER A 53 -16.71 -2.41 0.75
C SER A 53 -15.22 -2.40 1.07
N THR A 54 -14.85 -1.71 2.12
CA THR A 54 -13.51 -1.67 2.73
C THR A 54 -13.34 -2.73 3.81
N ASP A 55 -14.42 -3.42 4.18
CA ASP A 55 -14.42 -4.47 5.19
C ASP A 55 -13.50 -5.64 4.80
N ILE A 56 -12.86 -6.25 5.78
CA ILE A 56 -11.92 -7.36 5.58
C ILE A 56 -12.58 -8.61 4.98
N SER A 57 -13.91 -8.73 5.01
CA SER A 57 -14.63 -9.79 4.31
C SER A 57 -14.68 -9.60 2.79
N GLU A 58 -14.38 -8.40 2.29
CA GLU A 58 -14.25 -8.12 0.86
C GLU A 58 -12.88 -8.56 0.33
N PRO A 59 -12.78 -9.57 -0.55
CA PRO A 59 -11.49 -10.06 -1.04
C PRO A 59 -10.63 -8.98 -1.69
N LEU A 60 -11.25 -7.98 -2.32
CA LEU A 60 -10.53 -6.87 -2.95
C LEU A 60 -10.00 -5.84 -1.96
N ALA A 61 -10.43 -5.83 -0.69
CA ALA A 61 -9.89 -4.96 0.34
C ALA A 61 -8.51 -5.41 0.86
N HIS A 62 -8.14 -6.66 0.62
CA HIS A 62 -6.83 -7.18 1.03
C HIS A 62 -5.69 -6.67 0.16
N GLU A 63 -4.47 -6.67 0.73
CA GLU A 63 -3.25 -6.47 -0.05
C GLU A 63 -3.12 -7.53 -1.15
N LYS A 64 -2.67 -7.10 -2.32
CA LYS A 64 -2.45 -7.96 -3.49
C LYS A 64 -1.06 -7.71 -4.07
N LEU A 65 -0.18 -8.71 -4.01
CA LEU A 65 1.17 -8.65 -4.58
C LEU A 65 1.21 -9.15 -6.03
N PHE A 66 0.18 -8.80 -6.79
CA PHE A 66 0.02 -9.14 -8.22
C PHE A 66 -0.79 -8.01 -8.92
N PRO A 67 -0.77 -7.94 -10.26
CA PRO A 67 -1.32 -6.80 -10.99
C PRO A 67 -2.87 -6.80 -11.06
N LEU A 68 -3.48 -6.73 -9.89
CA LEU A 68 -4.89 -6.47 -9.66
C LEU A 68 -5.02 -5.33 -8.65
N LEU A 69 -5.61 -4.21 -9.06
CA LEU A 69 -5.93 -3.08 -8.19
C LEU A 69 -7.42 -3.04 -7.87
N SER A 70 -7.73 -2.63 -6.67
CA SER A 70 -9.09 -2.30 -6.26
C SER A 70 -9.34 -0.82 -6.47
N MET A 71 -10.51 -0.52 -7.03
CA MET A 71 -10.99 0.84 -7.23
C MET A 71 -12.24 1.04 -6.38
N TYR A 72 -12.26 2.11 -5.61
CA TYR A 72 -13.38 2.51 -4.78
C TYR A 72 -13.92 3.85 -5.29
N LYS A 73 -15.22 3.95 -5.43
CA LYS A 73 -15.88 5.23 -5.66
C LYS A 73 -16.10 5.93 -4.34
N ALA A 74 -15.88 7.23 -4.32
CA ALA A 74 -16.16 8.09 -3.19
C ALA A 74 -17.13 9.20 -3.60
N GLU A 75 -17.97 9.63 -2.66
CA GLU A 75 -18.93 10.71 -2.88
C GLU A 75 -18.25 12.07 -2.85
N ASP A 76 -17.28 12.22 -1.95
CA ASP A 76 -16.50 13.44 -1.77
C ASP A 76 -15.10 13.13 -1.23
N PHE A 77 -14.38 14.17 -0.81
CA PHE A 77 -13.04 14.05 -0.25
C PHE A 77 -13.03 13.31 1.08
N ASP A 78 -13.98 13.61 1.96
CA ASP A 78 -14.05 13.02 3.29
C ASP A 78 -14.33 11.51 3.22
N ASP A 79 -15.30 11.11 2.40
CA ASP A 79 -15.61 9.71 2.12
C ASP A 79 -14.40 8.96 1.50
N ALA A 80 -13.64 9.63 0.62
CA ALA A 80 -12.42 9.05 0.07
C ALA A 80 -11.34 8.82 1.14
N VAL A 81 -11.19 9.76 2.06
CA VAL A 81 -10.22 9.68 3.16
C VAL A 81 -10.65 8.62 4.17
N ASP A 82 -11.94 8.52 4.49
CA ASP A 82 -12.48 7.48 5.38
C ASP A 82 -12.21 6.09 4.82
N LYS A 83 -12.54 5.84 3.56
CA LYS A 83 -12.25 4.57 2.87
C LYS A 83 -10.75 4.24 2.84
N ALA A 84 -9.91 5.24 2.59
CA ALA A 84 -8.47 5.05 2.58
C ALA A 84 -7.92 4.70 3.98
N ASP A 85 -8.40 5.36 5.04
CA ASP A 85 -8.00 5.06 6.42
C ASP A 85 -8.45 3.65 6.84
N GLU A 86 -9.67 3.26 6.52
CA GLU A 86 -10.18 1.90 6.80
C GLU A 86 -9.32 0.84 6.11
N LEU A 87 -8.94 1.03 4.85
CA LEU A 87 -8.08 0.12 4.11
C LEU A 87 -6.66 0.05 4.69
N VAL A 88 -6.10 1.20 5.10
CA VAL A 88 -4.80 1.26 5.78
C VAL A 88 -4.83 0.52 7.11
N GLN A 89 -5.89 0.69 7.89
CA GLN A 89 -6.05 -0.02 9.16
C GLN A 89 -6.23 -1.53 8.97
N GLY A 90 -6.97 -1.94 7.94
CA GLY A 90 -7.24 -3.35 7.65
C GLY A 90 -6.04 -4.12 7.09
N GLY A 91 -5.20 -3.49 6.29
CA GLY A 91 -4.20 -4.21 5.49
C GLY A 91 -2.76 -3.70 5.57
N GLY A 92 -2.49 -2.60 6.26
CA GLY A 92 -1.14 -2.04 6.22
C GLY A 92 -0.92 -0.86 7.15
N ILE A 93 -1.52 -0.88 8.33
CA ILE A 93 -1.40 0.22 9.30
C ILE A 93 0.07 0.59 9.55
N GLY A 94 0.36 1.88 9.41
CA GLY A 94 1.70 2.43 9.55
C GLY A 94 2.54 2.40 8.27
N HIS A 95 2.11 1.72 7.19
CA HIS A 95 2.95 1.55 6.01
C HIS A 95 3.05 2.83 5.15
N THR A 96 2.16 3.03 4.22
CA THR A 96 2.25 4.11 3.22
C THR A 96 0.87 4.47 2.71
N ALA A 97 0.60 5.77 2.58
CA ALA A 97 -0.58 6.27 1.88
C ALA A 97 -0.16 7.30 0.82
N GLY A 98 -0.93 7.42 -0.24
CA GLY A 98 -0.65 8.36 -1.33
C GLY A 98 -1.86 9.19 -1.70
N ILE A 99 -1.63 10.43 -2.07
CA ILE A 99 -2.66 11.36 -2.56
C ILE A 99 -2.19 12.05 -3.83
N TYR A 100 -3.09 12.18 -4.80
CA TYR A 100 -2.91 13.02 -5.98
C TYR A 100 -3.82 14.23 -5.86
N ILE A 101 -3.24 15.40 -5.73
CA ILE A 101 -3.97 16.63 -5.42
C ILE A 101 -3.24 17.86 -5.97
N ASP A 102 -3.97 18.90 -6.34
CA ASP A 102 -3.40 20.23 -6.57
C ASP A 102 -3.03 20.85 -5.22
N VAL A 103 -1.75 20.76 -4.88
CA VAL A 103 -1.22 21.19 -3.58
C VAL A 103 -1.31 22.71 -3.37
N VAL A 104 -1.39 23.49 -4.45
CA VAL A 104 -1.44 24.95 -4.36
C VAL A 104 -2.84 25.41 -3.91
N ASN A 105 -3.87 24.80 -4.47
CA ASN A 105 -5.25 25.21 -4.24
C ASN A 105 -5.97 24.39 -3.15
N ASN A 106 -5.39 23.28 -2.67
CA ASN A 106 -6.02 22.38 -1.73
C ASN A 106 -5.12 22.01 -0.53
N GLN A 107 -4.37 22.99 -0.01
CA GLN A 107 -3.47 22.76 1.12
C GLN A 107 -4.20 22.25 2.38
N GLU A 108 -5.41 22.73 2.64
CA GLU A 108 -6.21 22.27 3.79
C GLU A 108 -6.57 20.78 3.68
N LYS A 109 -6.99 20.33 2.50
CA LYS A 109 -7.29 18.91 2.25
C LYS A 109 -6.04 18.04 2.35
N LEU A 110 -4.89 18.53 1.89
CA LEU A 110 -3.63 17.82 2.05
C LEU A 110 -3.28 17.66 3.53
N ASN A 111 -3.34 18.74 4.30
CA ASN A 111 -3.06 18.71 5.74
C ASN A 111 -4.03 17.76 6.49
N GLU A 112 -5.29 17.75 6.12
CA GLU A 112 -6.28 16.84 6.67
C GLU A 112 -5.95 15.38 6.34
N PHE A 113 -5.63 15.06 5.10
CA PHE A 113 -5.20 13.73 4.69
C PHE A 113 -3.96 13.28 5.48
N GLU A 114 -2.93 14.11 5.56
CA GLU A 114 -1.71 13.82 6.32
C GLU A 114 -1.98 13.55 7.80
N HIS A 115 -2.91 14.29 8.40
CA HIS A 115 -3.26 14.13 9.80
C HIS A 115 -4.08 12.87 10.07
N ARG A 116 -4.99 12.50 9.18
CA ARG A 116 -5.91 11.37 9.35
C ARG A 116 -5.26 10.02 9.03
N MET A 117 -4.38 9.96 8.04
CA MET A 117 -3.76 8.71 7.61
C MET A 117 -2.80 8.14 8.66
N LYS A 118 -3.07 6.91 9.10
CA LYS A 118 -2.20 6.16 10.02
C LYS A 118 -1.07 5.46 9.28
N ALA A 119 -0.24 6.25 8.61
CA ALA A 119 0.88 5.77 7.80
C ALA A 119 2.15 6.60 8.09
N CYS A 120 3.31 5.93 8.13
CA CYS A 120 4.60 6.60 8.36
C CYS A 120 5.10 7.37 7.13
N ARG A 121 4.54 7.09 5.96
CA ARG A 121 4.90 7.72 4.68
C ARG A 121 3.67 8.21 3.97
N ILE A 122 3.62 9.51 3.73
CA ILE A 122 2.60 10.13 2.88
C ILE A 122 3.29 10.56 1.58
N LEU A 123 2.77 10.11 0.47
CA LEU A 123 3.28 10.41 -0.85
C LEU A 123 2.30 11.32 -1.59
N VAL A 124 2.77 12.49 -1.99
CA VAL A 124 1.96 13.47 -2.69
C VAL A 124 2.35 13.48 -4.16
N ASN A 125 1.39 13.28 -5.05
CA ASN A 125 1.58 13.27 -6.49
C ASN A 125 2.69 12.32 -6.98
N THR A 126 2.88 11.22 -6.26
CA THR A 126 3.94 10.24 -6.53
C THR A 126 3.37 8.82 -6.37
N PRO A 127 3.66 7.90 -7.30
CA PRO A 127 3.25 6.50 -7.17
C PRO A 127 3.83 5.86 -5.90
N SER A 128 2.99 5.15 -5.14
CA SER A 128 3.37 4.54 -3.86
C SER A 128 4.55 3.57 -3.99
N ALA A 129 4.59 2.79 -5.05
CA ALA A 129 5.68 1.85 -5.30
C ALA A 129 7.04 2.55 -5.48
N GLN A 130 7.07 3.69 -6.17
CA GLN A 130 8.30 4.46 -6.41
C GLN A 130 8.69 5.29 -5.20
N GLY A 131 7.75 6.05 -4.63
CA GLY A 131 8.02 6.92 -3.49
C GLY A 131 8.30 6.16 -2.20
N GLY A 132 7.65 5.03 -1.99
CA GLY A 132 7.84 4.20 -0.79
C GLY A 132 9.25 3.62 -0.67
N ILE A 133 9.85 3.18 -1.76
CA ILE A 133 11.20 2.56 -1.74
C ILE A 133 12.34 3.56 -1.60
N GLY A 134 12.10 4.86 -1.67
CA GLY A 134 13.10 5.90 -1.38
C GLY A 134 13.76 6.52 -2.61
N ASP A 135 14.99 7.00 -2.45
CA ASP A 135 15.69 7.94 -3.35
C ASP A 135 16.14 7.34 -4.69
N ILE A 136 15.21 6.76 -5.43
CA ILE A 136 15.48 6.34 -6.81
C ILE A 136 15.21 7.50 -7.81
N TYR A 137 14.35 8.47 -7.41
CA TYR A 137 13.86 9.54 -8.29
C TYR A 137 13.89 10.91 -7.61
N ASN A 138 15.01 11.30 -7.01
CA ASN A 138 15.23 12.58 -6.33
C ASN A 138 14.51 12.78 -4.99
N PHE A 139 14.20 11.70 -4.28
CA PHE A 139 13.76 11.79 -2.89
C PHE A 139 14.96 11.82 -1.94
N LYS A 140 14.82 12.50 -0.80
CA LYS A 140 15.84 12.52 0.26
C LYS A 140 15.77 11.32 1.21
N LEU A 141 15.07 10.26 0.81
CA LEU A 141 14.96 9.02 1.56
C LEU A 141 15.97 8.01 1.04
N SER A 142 16.68 7.31 1.92
CA SER A 142 17.57 6.24 1.52
C SER A 142 16.78 5.11 0.85
N PRO A 143 17.24 4.54 -0.28
CA PRO A 143 16.52 3.47 -0.95
C PRO A 143 16.49 2.20 -0.09
N SER A 144 15.30 1.60 0.04
CA SER A 144 15.10 0.31 0.71
C SER A 144 13.82 -0.36 0.24
N LEU A 145 13.85 -1.69 0.12
CA LEU A 145 12.65 -2.51 -0.10
C LEU A 145 11.99 -2.94 1.21
N THR A 146 12.65 -2.72 2.35
CA THR A 146 12.11 -3.01 3.67
C THR A 146 11.83 -1.70 4.40
N LEU A 147 10.58 -1.50 4.77
CA LEU A 147 10.09 -0.24 5.32
C LEU A 147 9.51 -0.49 6.72
N GLY A 148 9.93 0.34 7.69
CA GLY A 148 9.32 0.33 9.02
C GLY A 148 7.93 0.96 8.99
N CYS A 149 7.03 0.45 9.82
CA CYS A 149 5.65 0.95 9.97
C CYS A 149 5.42 1.70 11.30
N GLY A 150 6.48 1.97 12.04
CA GLY A 150 6.43 2.72 13.30
C GLY A 150 5.55 2.06 14.37
N SER A 151 5.12 2.86 15.34
CA SER A 151 4.27 2.39 16.44
C SER A 151 2.90 1.91 15.98
N TRP A 152 2.34 2.47 14.93
CA TRP A 152 1.09 1.97 14.35
C TRP A 152 1.19 0.51 13.88
N GLY A 153 2.31 0.15 13.23
CA GLY A 153 2.56 -1.21 12.76
C GLY A 153 3.26 -2.11 13.79
N ASN A 154 3.29 -1.72 15.07
CA ASN A 154 4.02 -2.41 16.14
C ASN A 154 5.52 -2.57 15.84
N ASN A 155 6.11 -1.60 15.14
CA ASN A 155 7.53 -1.57 14.85
C ASN A 155 8.23 -0.53 15.72
N SER A 156 9.49 -0.76 16.06
CA SER A 156 10.36 0.22 16.73
C SER A 156 11.02 1.21 15.76
N PHE A 157 10.73 1.10 14.47
CA PHE A 157 11.34 1.90 13.41
C PHE A 157 10.31 2.28 12.34
N SER A 158 10.37 3.51 11.84
CA SER A 158 9.42 4.05 10.86
C SER A 158 10.03 4.42 9.50
N GLY A 159 11.33 4.28 9.34
CA GLY A 159 12.07 4.66 8.14
C GLY A 159 12.39 3.48 7.21
N GLN A 160 13.29 3.74 6.28
CA GLN A 160 13.88 2.74 5.40
C GLN A 160 14.87 1.89 6.18
N VAL A 161 14.71 0.56 6.12
CA VAL A 161 15.60 -0.39 6.81
C VAL A 161 16.84 -0.62 5.96
N GLY A 162 17.99 -0.35 6.54
CA GLY A 162 19.29 -0.58 5.94
C GLY A 162 20.22 -1.40 6.87
N PRO A 163 21.50 -1.54 6.55
CA PRO A 163 22.45 -2.33 7.36
C PRO A 163 22.55 -1.87 8.81
N LEU A 164 22.40 -0.57 9.08
CA LEU A 164 22.48 -0.02 10.44
C LEU A 164 21.38 -0.53 11.37
N GLN A 165 20.20 -0.88 10.84
CA GLN A 165 19.09 -1.44 11.61
C GLN A 165 19.27 -2.93 11.92
N LEU A 166 20.27 -3.58 11.30
CA LEU A 166 20.56 -5.01 11.47
C LEU A 166 21.74 -5.27 12.42
N ILE A 167 22.38 -4.22 12.95
CA ILE A 167 23.51 -4.32 13.85
C ILE A 167 23.18 -3.76 15.23
N ASN A 168 23.83 -4.30 16.26
CA ASN A 168 23.76 -3.76 17.61
C ASN A 168 24.85 -2.70 17.82
N ILE A 169 24.43 -1.48 18.10
CA ILE A 169 25.34 -0.38 18.41
C ILE A 169 25.55 -0.34 19.92
N LYS A 170 26.83 -0.43 20.37
CA LYS A 170 27.19 -0.23 21.77
C LYS A 170 27.79 1.15 21.94
N LEU A 171 27.29 1.88 22.92
CA LEU A 171 27.83 3.18 23.32
C LEU A 171 28.74 3.00 24.55
N SER A 172 29.95 3.56 24.51
CA SER A 172 30.83 3.68 25.66
C SER A 172 30.94 5.14 26.06
N LEU A 173 30.57 5.46 27.29
CA LEU A 173 30.70 6.80 27.85
C LEU A 173 31.90 6.80 28.82
N ILE A 174 32.86 7.66 28.54
CA ILE A 174 34.10 7.80 29.34
C ILE A 174 34.11 9.22 29.90
N HIS A 175 34.16 9.33 31.24
CA HIS A 175 34.40 10.60 31.93
C HIS A 175 35.90 10.71 32.21
N ILE A 176 36.55 11.71 31.63
CA ILE A 176 37.98 12.00 31.86
C ILE A 176 38.07 13.22 32.77
N TRP A 177 38.51 13.00 34.00
CA TRP A 177 38.84 14.09 34.90
C TRP A 177 40.16 14.77 34.41
N ARG A 178 40.10 16.11 34.29
CA ARG A 178 41.29 16.93 34.11
C ARG A 178 41.63 17.63 35.43
#